data_a4f9aff5034e5bc3317f03ae04400397
#
_entry.id   a4f9aff5034e5bc3317f03ae04400397
#
_cell.length_a   1.000
_cell.length_b   1.000
_cell.length_c   1.000
_cell.angle_alpha   90.00
_cell.angle_beta   90.00
_cell.angle_gamma   90.00
#
_symmetry.space_group_name_H-M   'P 1'
#
loop_
_entity.id
_entity.type
_entity.pdbx_description
1 polymer ?
#
loop_
_entity_poly.entity_id
_entity_poly.type
_entity_poly.pdbx_seq_one_letter_code
_entity_poly.pdbx_strand_id
1 'polypeptide(L)'
;MIENKTIVLTGASSGIGLEVLKLLARGQGNRILAVARHVDKLKGFAPNVTPFACDISTQEGVDRVFQKAEELFGKIDLFYANAGFPYYEEFNYADWDRVDAMFRTNTISPIYTYAKYIRHLDGRPGILAYTVSAIGEMAMPGYAVYSASKFGLNGFQQAIRLEKPDNLQITCLYPVATDTNFFKVANELEFEKPFPVQKPASVARKMVKGIEEGAAKVSPCGLFDFAKVLMGVVPPVRTAYWKNETKKLERFKIKVRARNEHLRQEAKAAADELRERERAARRELDARAAKVKEEIRDKLHEI
;
A
#
# COMPACT_ATOMS: atom_id res chain seq x y z
N MET A 1 -13.23 -18.44 -17.77
CA MET A 1 -11.85 -17.90 -17.52
C MET A 1 -11.66 -16.66 -18.38
N ILE A 2 -11.05 -15.59 -17.86
CA ILE A 2 -10.78 -14.38 -18.65
C ILE A 2 -9.74 -14.73 -19.70
N GLU A 3 -10.07 -14.55 -20.97
CA GLU A 3 -9.25 -14.95 -22.13
C GLU A 3 -9.31 -13.87 -23.22
N ASN A 4 -8.29 -13.85 -24.08
CA ASN A 4 -8.16 -12.95 -25.23
C ASN A 4 -8.33 -11.46 -24.83
N LYS A 5 -7.76 -11.05 -23.69
CA LYS A 5 -7.85 -9.70 -23.14
C LYS A 5 -6.49 -9.03 -23.04
N THR A 6 -6.50 -7.73 -23.30
CA THR A 6 -5.39 -6.84 -22.96
C THR A 6 -5.65 -6.23 -21.59
N ILE A 7 -4.73 -6.44 -20.66
CA ILE A 7 -4.97 -6.22 -19.23
C ILE A 7 -3.88 -5.33 -18.63
N VAL A 8 -4.27 -4.33 -17.86
CA VAL A 8 -3.38 -3.58 -16.97
C VAL A 8 -3.72 -3.95 -15.54
N LEU A 9 -2.71 -4.36 -14.76
CA LEU A 9 -2.86 -4.71 -13.35
C LEU A 9 -1.84 -3.93 -12.51
N THR A 10 -2.31 -3.06 -11.61
CA THR A 10 -1.42 -2.33 -10.69
C THR A 10 -1.26 -3.08 -9.37
N GLY A 11 -0.09 -2.91 -8.72
CA GLY A 11 0.25 -3.67 -7.51
C GLY A 11 0.46 -5.16 -7.76
N ALA A 12 0.96 -5.51 -8.95
CA ALA A 12 1.07 -6.88 -9.42
C ALA A 12 2.18 -7.72 -8.75
N SER A 13 3.14 -7.09 -8.04
CA SER A 13 4.34 -7.76 -7.52
C SER A 13 4.15 -8.51 -6.21
N SER A 14 3.00 -8.40 -5.55
CA SER A 14 2.76 -9.02 -4.24
C SER A 14 1.28 -9.19 -3.91
N GLY A 15 1.00 -9.96 -2.86
CA GLY A 15 -0.31 -10.07 -2.25
C GLY A 15 -1.43 -10.53 -3.20
N ILE A 16 -2.58 -9.89 -3.11
CA ILE A 16 -3.75 -10.17 -3.95
C ILE A 16 -3.43 -9.94 -5.42
N GLY A 17 -2.74 -8.84 -5.76
CA GLY A 17 -2.39 -8.52 -7.13
C GLY A 17 -1.53 -9.61 -7.80
N LEU A 18 -0.53 -10.15 -7.08
CA LEU A 18 0.28 -11.25 -7.60
C LEU A 18 -0.54 -12.54 -7.83
N GLU A 19 -1.44 -12.86 -6.91
CA GLU A 19 -2.30 -14.05 -7.08
C GLU A 19 -3.31 -13.87 -8.22
N VAL A 20 -3.83 -12.65 -8.42
CA VAL A 20 -4.66 -12.33 -9.59
C VAL A 20 -3.83 -12.43 -10.88
N LEU A 21 -2.60 -11.89 -10.89
CA LEU A 21 -1.69 -12.01 -12.03
C LEU A 21 -1.48 -13.47 -12.44
N LYS A 22 -1.23 -14.37 -11.46
CA LYS A 22 -1.08 -15.81 -11.70
C LYS A 22 -2.29 -16.44 -12.39
N LEU A 23 -3.49 -16.01 -12.05
CA LEU A 23 -4.73 -16.50 -12.64
C LEU A 23 -4.91 -15.95 -14.06
N LEU A 24 -4.75 -14.64 -14.24
CA LEU A 24 -4.92 -13.98 -15.53
C LEU A 24 -3.87 -14.41 -16.56
N ALA A 25 -2.63 -14.68 -16.12
CA ALA A 25 -1.55 -15.15 -16.99
C ALA A 25 -1.80 -16.56 -17.58
N ARG A 26 -2.68 -17.36 -16.95
CA ARG A 26 -3.09 -18.68 -17.46
C ARG A 26 -4.19 -18.59 -18.53
N GLY A 27 -4.89 -17.46 -18.64
CA GLY A 27 -5.91 -17.27 -19.64
C GLY A 27 -5.32 -17.22 -21.05
N GLN A 28 -5.85 -18.03 -21.95
CA GLN A 28 -5.38 -18.09 -23.33
C GLN A 28 -5.54 -16.72 -24.03
N GLY A 29 -4.53 -16.30 -24.76
CA GLY A 29 -4.54 -15.05 -25.54
C GLY A 29 -4.52 -13.76 -24.70
N ASN A 30 -4.37 -13.83 -23.38
CA ASN A 30 -4.21 -12.65 -22.55
C ASN A 30 -2.82 -12.02 -22.75
N ARG A 31 -2.78 -10.67 -22.75
CA ARG A 31 -1.55 -9.86 -22.74
C ARG A 31 -1.65 -8.91 -21.55
N ILE A 32 -0.68 -8.95 -20.64
CA ILE A 32 -0.79 -8.30 -19.34
C ILE A 32 0.36 -7.33 -19.11
N LEU A 33 0.05 -6.06 -18.84
CA LEU A 33 0.99 -5.08 -18.29
C LEU A 33 0.90 -5.13 -16.76
N ALA A 34 1.92 -5.74 -16.16
CA ALA A 34 2.02 -5.92 -14.71
C ALA A 34 2.79 -4.76 -14.07
N VAL A 35 2.08 -3.83 -13.45
CA VAL A 35 2.62 -2.56 -12.93
C VAL A 35 2.93 -2.67 -11.44
N ALA A 36 4.16 -2.31 -11.05
CA ALA A 36 4.58 -2.19 -9.65
C ALA A 36 5.78 -1.24 -9.55
N ARG A 37 6.09 -0.73 -8.36
CA ARG A 37 7.30 0.08 -8.13
C ARG A 37 8.58 -0.75 -8.29
N HIS A 38 8.53 -2.00 -7.84
CA HIS A 38 9.64 -2.97 -7.93
C HIS A 38 9.14 -4.20 -8.70
N VAL A 39 9.76 -4.48 -9.84
CA VAL A 39 9.33 -5.54 -10.78
C VAL A 39 10.27 -6.73 -10.85
N ASP A 40 11.31 -6.80 -10.03
CA ASP A 40 12.30 -7.87 -10.08
C ASP A 40 11.68 -9.26 -9.96
N LYS A 41 10.66 -9.40 -9.11
CA LYS A 41 9.89 -10.65 -8.94
C LYS A 41 8.99 -11.01 -10.13
N LEU A 42 8.80 -10.09 -11.06
CA LEU A 42 7.96 -10.26 -12.24
C LEU A 42 8.77 -10.54 -13.52
N LYS A 43 10.09 -10.38 -13.47
CA LYS A 43 10.98 -10.69 -14.60
C LYS A 43 10.91 -12.18 -14.92
N GLY A 44 10.57 -12.52 -16.16
CA GLY A 44 10.42 -13.91 -16.59
C GLY A 44 9.23 -14.67 -15.99
N PHE A 45 8.25 -13.96 -15.45
CA PHE A 45 7.09 -14.54 -14.79
C PHE A 45 6.25 -15.43 -15.74
N ALA A 46 5.91 -14.91 -16.92
CA ALA A 46 5.24 -15.61 -18.00
C ALA A 46 5.43 -14.84 -19.33
N PRO A 47 5.41 -15.50 -20.49
CA PRO A 47 5.68 -14.85 -21.78
C PRO A 47 4.63 -13.80 -22.17
N ASN A 48 3.41 -13.90 -21.64
CA ASN A 48 2.32 -12.97 -21.89
C ASN A 48 2.21 -11.85 -20.82
N VAL A 49 3.19 -11.75 -19.90
CA VAL A 49 3.27 -10.73 -18.86
C VAL A 49 4.45 -9.81 -19.12
N THR A 50 4.17 -8.52 -19.29
CA THR A 50 5.17 -7.46 -19.40
C THR A 50 5.27 -6.73 -18.07
N PRO A 51 6.37 -6.87 -17.32
CA PRO A 51 6.61 -6.09 -16.11
C PRO A 51 6.86 -4.61 -16.45
N PHE A 52 6.28 -3.70 -15.68
CA PHE A 52 6.49 -2.27 -15.84
C PHE A 52 6.73 -1.59 -14.49
N ALA A 53 7.94 -1.08 -14.29
CA ALA A 53 8.30 -0.33 -13.10
C ALA A 53 7.71 1.09 -13.17
N CYS A 54 6.71 1.37 -12.33
CA CYS A 54 6.05 2.66 -12.31
C CYS A 54 5.42 2.94 -10.94
N ASP A 55 5.56 4.19 -10.49
CA ASP A 55 4.84 4.69 -9.32
C ASP A 55 3.54 5.36 -9.76
N ILE A 56 2.42 4.74 -9.41
CA ILE A 56 1.08 5.21 -9.78
C ILE A 56 0.51 6.21 -8.76
N SER A 57 1.26 6.63 -7.77
CA SER A 57 0.83 7.66 -6.82
C SER A 57 0.89 9.07 -7.40
N THR A 58 1.43 9.22 -8.62
CA THR A 58 1.50 10.49 -9.33
C THR A 58 0.67 10.45 -10.62
N GLN A 59 0.25 11.63 -11.09
CA GLN A 59 -0.46 11.77 -12.36
C GLN A 59 0.38 11.23 -13.51
N GLU A 60 1.65 11.64 -13.58
CA GLU A 60 2.61 11.24 -14.61
C GLU A 60 2.81 9.72 -14.62
N GLY A 61 2.81 9.09 -13.43
CA GLY A 61 2.91 7.65 -13.33
C GLY A 61 1.70 6.94 -13.93
N VAL A 62 0.49 7.40 -13.65
CA VAL A 62 -0.73 6.85 -14.26
C VAL A 62 -0.72 7.09 -15.78
N ASP A 63 -0.35 8.29 -16.23
CA ASP A 63 -0.27 8.61 -17.66
C ASP A 63 0.72 7.68 -18.40
N ARG A 64 1.89 7.42 -17.81
CA ARG A 64 2.89 6.48 -18.35
C ARG A 64 2.38 5.06 -18.44
N VAL A 65 1.54 4.62 -17.49
CA VAL A 65 0.90 3.28 -17.54
C VAL A 65 -0.02 3.18 -18.74
N PHE A 66 -0.87 4.19 -18.99
CA PHE A 66 -1.75 4.21 -20.17
C PHE A 66 -0.94 4.24 -21.46
N GLN A 67 0.03 5.15 -21.59
CA GLN A 67 0.92 5.23 -22.75
C GLN A 67 1.58 3.87 -23.04
N LYS A 68 2.16 3.24 -22.00
CA LYS A 68 2.83 1.93 -22.18
C LYS A 68 1.87 0.82 -22.59
N ALA A 69 0.66 0.81 -22.05
CA ALA A 69 -0.35 -0.15 -22.45
C ALA A 69 -0.82 0.06 -23.90
N GLU A 70 -0.99 1.31 -24.34
CA GLU A 70 -1.34 1.67 -25.70
C GLU A 70 -0.25 1.29 -26.69
N GLU A 71 1.03 1.55 -26.38
CA GLU A 71 2.18 1.11 -27.18
C GLU A 71 2.23 -0.40 -27.35
N LEU A 72 1.94 -1.17 -26.30
CA LEU A 72 2.03 -2.63 -26.33
C LEU A 72 0.81 -3.30 -26.98
N PHE A 73 -0.37 -2.77 -26.72
CA PHE A 73 -1.64 -3.47 -26.97
C PHE A 73 -2.58 -2.72 -27.91
N GLY A 74 -2.44 -1.42 -28.07
CA GLY A 74 -3.35 -0.53 -28.80
C GLY A 74 -4.67 -0.27 -28.06
N LYS A 75 -5.11 -1.19 -27.21
CA LYS A 75 -6.33 -1.08 -26.39
C LYS A 75 -6.13 -1.72 -25.03
N ILE A 76 -6.97 -1.37 -24.07
CA ILE A 76 -7.05 -1.97 -22.74
C ILE A 76 -8.47 -2.49 -22.54
N ASP A 77 -8.63 -3.82 -22.46
CA ASP A 77 -9.94 -4.45 -22.22
C ASP A 77 -10.29 -4.49 -20.72
N LEU A 78 -9.27 -4.68 -19.85
CA LEU A 78 -9.42 -4.71 -18.40
C LEU A 78 -8.33 -3.86 -17.74
N PHE A 79 -8.73 -2.85 -16.96
CA PHE A 79 -7.84 -2.15 -16.07
C PHE A 79 -8.17 -2.51 -14.62
N TYR A 80 -7.23 -3.14 -13.90
CA TYR A 80 -7.40 -3.46 -12.49
C TYR A 80 -6.53 -2.57 -11.60
N ALA A 81 -7.14 -1.55 -11.01
CA ALA A 81 -6.54 -0.67 -10.02
C ALA A 81 -6.53 -1.35 -8.64
N ASN A 82 -5.50 -2.17 -8.40
CA ASN A 82 -5.35 -2.97 -7.19
C ASN A 82 -4.31 -2.40 -6.23
N ALA A 83 -3.33 -1.62 -6.68
CA ALA A 83 -2.29 -1.06 -5.83
C ALA A 83 -2.88 -0.25 -4.66
N GLY A 84 -2.26 -0.41 -3.50
CA GLY A 84 -2.65 0.29 -2.28
C GLY A 84 -1.81 -0.18 -1.09
N PHE A 85 -1.72 0.65 -0.07
CA PHE A 85 -1.01 0.32 1.16
C PHE A 85 -1.69 0.97 2.38
N PRO A 86 -1.52 0.41 3.58
CA PRO A 86 -2.01 0.94 4.84
C PRO A 86 -0.87 1.48 5.68
N TYR A 87 -1.23 2.26 6.73
CA TYR A 87 -0.48 2.33 7.97
C TYR A 87 -1.35 1.78 9.09
N TYR A 88 -0.72 1.07 10.05
CA TYR A 88 -1.33 0.63 11.30
C TYR A 88 -0.63 1.33 12.45
N GLU A 89 -1.30 2.29 13.06
CA GLU A 89 -0.70 3.19 14.04
C GLU A 89 -1.75 3.99 14.81
N GLU A 90 -1.38 4.57 15.94
CA GLU A 90 -2.16 5.62 16.57
C GLU A 90 -2.04 6.90 15.76
N PHE A 91 -3.16 7.49 15.36
CA PHE A 91 -3.15 8.77 14.65
C PHE A 91 -2.99 9.91 15.67
N ASN A 92 -1.75 10.33 15.92
CA ASN A 92 -1.36 11.39 16.84
C ASN A 92 -0.24 12.29 16.29
N TYR A 93 -0.11 12.34 14.98
CA TYR A 93 0.93 13.07 14.27
C TYR A 93 0.33 14.05 13.24
N ALA A 94 1.09 15.09 12.94
CA ALA A 94 0.79 16.07 11.90
C ALA A 94 1.77 15.91 10.73
N ASP A 95 1.79 14.74 10.11
CA ASP A 95 2.61 14.42 8.94
C ASP A 95 1.73 14.45 7.68
N TRP A 96 1.76 15.59 7.01
CA TRP A 96 1.00 15.82 5.79
C TRP A 96 1.38 14.84 4.67
N ASP A 97 2.68 14.65 4.44
CA ASP A 97 3.19 13.83 3.34
C ASP A 97 2.78 12.36 3.50
N ARG A 98 2.75 11.87 4.73
CA ARG A 98 2.31 10.50 5.06
C ARG A 98 0.82 10.30 4.77
N VAL A 99 0.00 11.28 5.10
CA VAL A 99 -1.45 11.27 4.78
C VAL A 99 -1.65 11.37 3.26
N ASP A 100 -0.99 12.33 2.62
CA ASP A 100 -1.06 12.58 1.18
C ASP A 100 -0.65 11.35 0.35
N ALA A 101 0.49 10.72 0.66
CA ALA A 101 0.97 9.53 -0.03
C ALA A 101 -0.07 8.39 -0.03
N MET A 102 -0.78 8.19 1.09
CA MET A 102 -1.81 7.16 1.19
C MET A 102 -3.03 7.52 0.34
N PHE A 103 -3.48 8.78 0.37
CA PHE A 103 -4.61 9.23 -0.45
C PHE A 103 -4.27 9.21 -1.93
N ARG A 104 -3.08 9.66 -2.32
CA ARG A 104 -2.62 9.59 -3.73
C ARG A 104 -2.70 8.18 -4.27
N THR A 105 -2.16 7.20 -3.55
CA THR A 105 -2.14 5.81 -4.02
C THR A 105 -3.51 5.14 -3.94
N ASN A 106 -4.22 5.27 -2.81
CA ASN A 106 -5.41 4.48 -2.53
C ASN A 106 -6.70 5.07 -3.10
N THR A 107 -6.72 6.38 -3.41
CA THR A 107 -7.93 7.12 -3.74
C THR A 107 -7.76 7.94 -5.02
N ILE A 108 -6.80 8.87 -5.06
CA ILE A 108 -6.66 9.82 -6.17
C ILE A 108 -6.26 9.09 -7.46
N SER A 109 -5.26 8.20 -7.39
CA SER A 109 -4.81 7.43 -8.55
C SER A 109 -5.93 6.54 -9.16
N PRO A 110 -6.70 5.75 -8.39
CA PRO A 110 -7.87 5.04 -8.92
C PRO A 110 -8.94 5.95 -9.54
N ILE A 111 -9.21 7.13 -8.95
CA ILE A 111 -10.16 8.11 -9.48
C ILE A 111 -9.64 8.66 -10.82
N TYR A 112 -8.38 9.09 -10.88
CA TYR A 112 -7.77 9.57 -12.10
C TYR A 112 -7.70 8.48 -13.18
N THR A 113 -7.42 7.23 -12.78
CA THR A 113 -7.47 6.08 -13.68
C THR A 113 -8.84 5.91 -14.33
N TYR A 114 -9.94 6.10 -13.60
CA TYR A 114 -11.28 6.07 -14.20
C TYR A 114 -11.41 7.11 -15.32
N ALA A 115 -11.06 8.36 -15.05
CA ALA A 115 -11.18 9.44 -16.02
C ALA A 115 -10.35 9.20 -17.30
N LYS A 116 -9.14 8.66 -17.12
CA LYS A 116 -8.25 8.27 -18.24
C LYS A 116 -8.84 7.08 -19.00
N TYR A 117 -9.37 6.08 -18.28
CA TYR A 117 -9.87 4.85 -18.90
C TYR A 117 -11.11 5.10 -19.73
N ILE A 118 -12.05 5.95 -19.27
CA ILE A 118 -13.21 6.36 -20.07
C ILE A 118 -12.78 7.00 -21.41
N ARG A 119 -11.82 7.92 -21.38
CA ARG A 119 -11.28 8.54 -22.59
C ARG A 119 -10.60 7.52 -23.50
N HIS A 120 -9.82 6.60 -22.92
CA HIS A 120 -9.15 5.52 -23.65
C HIS A 120 -10.14 4.58 -24.34
N LEU A 121 -11.26 4.26 -23.68
CA LEU A 121 -12.29 3.39 -24.26
C LEU A 121 -12.93 4.00 -25.51
N ASP A 122 -13.14 5.31 -25.56
CA ASP A 122 -13.72 5.99 -26.71
C ASP A 122 -14.97 5.26 -27.24
N GLY A 123 -15.92 5.00 -26.35
CA GLY A 123 -17.16 4.26 -26.66
C GLY A 123 -17.05 2.75 -26.76
N ARG A 124 -15.85 2.16 -26.69
CA ARG A 124 -15.64 0.70 -26.69
C ARG A 124 -16.01 0.08 -25.36
N PRO A 125 -16.42 -1.19 -25.32
CA PRO A 125 -16.61 -1.92 -24.07
C PRO A 125 -15.32 -2.05 -23.26
N GLY A 126 -15.43 -1.95 -21.94
CA GLY A 126 -14.28 -2.08 -21.04
C GLY A 126 -14.67 -2.55 -19.65
N ILE A 127 -13.67 -3.03 -18.91
CA ILE A 127 -13.81 -3.49 -17.54
C ILE A 127 -12.85 -2.71 -16.65
N LEU A 128 -13.39 -2.04 -15.64
CA LEU A 128 -12.59 -1.39 -14.61
C LEU A 128 -12.80 -2.10 -13.28
N ALA A 129 -11.71 -2.57 -12.68
CA ALA A 129 -11.75 -3.28 -11.43
C ALA A 129 -10.99 -2.50 -10.33
N TYR A 130 -11.52 -2.50 -9.10
CA TYR A 130 -10.92 -1.84 -7.94
C TYR A 130 -10.74 -2.79 -6.77
N THR A 131 -9.60 -2.69 -6.06
CA THR A 131 -9.48 -3.21 -4.70
C THR A 131 -9.83 -2.12 -3.70
N VAL A 132 -11.08 -2.13 -3.23
CA VAL A 132 -11.56 -1.22 -2.19
C VAL A 132 -11.04 -1.69 -0.82
N SER A 133 -11.69 -2.55 -0.16
CA SER A 133 -11.47 -3.22 1.15
C SER A 133 -12.77 -3.23 1.97
N ALA A 134 -12.94 -4.21 2.84
CA ALA A 134 -13.96 -4.21 3.89
C ALA A 134 -13.88 -2.97 4.80
N ILE A 135 -12.67 -2.43 4.99
CA ILE A 135 -12.43 -1.17 5.72
C ILE A 135 -13.07 0.03 5.04
N GLY A 136 -13.29 0.01 3.73
CA GLY A 136 -14.06 1.06 3.04
C GLY A 136 -15.57 1.05 3.35
N GLU A 137 -16.07 0.05 4.09
CA GLU A 137 -17.46 -0.05 4.57
C GLU A 137 -17.57 0.01 6.11
N MET A 138 -16.49 -0.29 6.82
CA MET A 138 -16.45 -0.27 8.29
C MET A 138 -15.06 0.12 8.78
N ALA A 139 -14.93 1.32 9.33
CA ALA A 139 -13.68 1.85 9.85
C ALA A 139 -13.14 1.00 11.02
N MET A 140 -11.81 0.96 11.16
CA MET A 140 -11.12 0.13 12.14
C MET A 140 -10.12 0.94 12.96
N PRO A 141 -10.03 0.72 14.29
CA PRO A 141 -8.99 1.31 15.13
C PRO A 141 -7.58 0.98 14.59
N GLY A 142 -6.68 1.96 14.66
CA GLY A 142 -5.32 1.85 14.13
C GLY A 142 -5.19 2.05 12.62
N TYR A 143 -6.29 2.16 11.88
CA TYR A 143 -6.32 2.37 10.44
C TYR A 143 -7.05 3.66 10.05
N ALA A 144 -6.96 4.72 10.83
CA ALA A 144 -7.75 5.94 10.64
C ALA A 144 -7.61 6.52 9.21
N VAL A 145 -6.39 6.83 8.79
CA VAL A 145 -6.12 7.40 7.45
C VAL A 145 -6.41 6.39 6.34
N TYR A 146 -6.06 5.10 6.55
CA TYR A 146 -6.37 4.05 5.61
C TYR A 146 -7.89 3.86 5.43
N SER A 147 -8.65 3.87 6.53
CA SER A 147 -10.12 3.84 6.47
C SER A 147 -10.64 5.01 5.65
N ALA A 148 -10.22 6.24 5.95
CA ALA A 148 -10.65 7.43 5.23
C ALA A 148 -10.37 7.31 3.72
N SER A 149 -9.17 6.84 3.33
CA SER A 149 -8.80 6.66 1.92
C SER A 149 -9.70 5.62 1.22
N LYS A 150 -10.03 4.51 1.88
CA LYS A 150 -10.86 3.45 1.30
C LYS A 150 -12.36 3.79 1.30
N PHE A 151 -12.84 4.56 2.29
CA PHE A 151 -14.18 5.16 2.25
C PHE A 151 -14.30 6.16 1.09
N GLY A 152 -13.26 6.99 0.85
CA GLY A 152 -13.23 7.89 -0.30
C GLY A 152 -13.37 7.16 -1.63
N LEU A 153 -12.58 6.10 -1.85
CA LEU A 153 -12.71 5.26 -3.05
C LEU A 153 -14.07 4.56 -3.13
N ASN A 154 -14.61 4.10 -1.99
CA ASN A 154 -15.91 3.47 -1.94
C ASN A 154 -17.05 4.45 -2.28
N GLY A 155 -17.00 5.67 -1.77
CA GLY A 155 -17.95 6.72 -2.11
C GLY A 155 -17.90 7.08 -3.60
N PHE A 156 -16.68 7.28 -4.13
CA PHE A 156 -16.48 7.55 -5.55
C PHE A 156 -17.07 6.47 -6.46
N GLN A 157 -16.75 5.19 -6.22
CA GLN A 157 -17.26 4.12 -7.08
C GLN A 157 -18.78 3.93 -6.99
N GLN A 158 -19.42 4.27 -5.85
CA GLN A 158 -20.86 4.25 -5.72
C GLN A 158 -21.51 5.33 -6.59
N ALA A 159 -21.00 6.56 -6.54
CA ALA A 159 -21.49 7.66 -7.34
C ALA A 159 -21.30 7.40 -8.84
N ILE A 160 -20.09 7.04 -9.24
CA ILE A 160 -19.73 6.88 -10.65
C ILE A 160 -20.48 5.73 -11.34
N ARG A 161 -20.98 4.73 -10.60
CA ARG A 161 -21.87 3.69 -11.15
C ARG A 161 -23.18 4.22 -11.69
N LEU A 162 -23.65 5.34 -11.17
CA LEU A 162 -24.88 6.01 -11.62
C LEU A 162 -24.61 6.90 -12.84
N GLU A 163 -23.36 7.26 -13.10
CA GLU A 163 -22.94 8.20 -14.14
C GLU A 163 -22.19 7.52 -15.30
N LYS A 164 -21.67 6.30 -15.10
CA LYS A 164 -20.85 5.59 -16.08
C LYS A 164 -21.62 5.27 -17.36
N PRO A 165 -20.92 5.19 -18.51
CA PRO A 165 -21.55 4.69 -19.73
C PRO A 165 -21.90 3.20 -19.62
N ASP A 166 -22.94 2.75 -20.35
CA ASP A 166 -23.47 1.39 -20.27
C ASP A 166 -22.45 0.31 -20.67
N ASN A 167 -21.55 0.65 -21.59
CA ASN A 167 -20.47 -0.23 -22.08
C ASN A 167 -19.32 -0.43 -21.09
N LEU A 168 -19.32 0.25 -19.93
CA LEU A 168 -18.31 0.05 -18.88
C LEU A 168 -18.84 -0.84 -17.75
N GLN A 169 -18.18 -1.97 -17.54
CA GLN A 169 -18.32 -2.77 -16.34
C GLN A 169 -17.40 -2.22 -15.23
N ILE A 170 -17.92 -2.07 -14.01
CA ILE A 170 -17.12 -1.75 -12.82
C ILE A 170 -17.27 -2.89 -11.80
N THR A 171 -16.16 -3.51 -11.39
CA THR A 171 -16.12 -4.57 -10.38
C THR A 171 -15.25 -4.15 -9.20
N CYS A 172 -15.78 -4.19 -7.97
CA CYS A 172 -15.09 -3.78 -6.76
C CYS A 172 -14.88 -4.94 -5.79
N LEU A 173 -13.63 -5.17 -5.39
CA LEU A 173 -13.25 -6.16 -4.40
C LEU A 173 -13.22 -5.54 -2.99
N TYR A 174 -13.85 -6.22 -2.03
CA TYR A 174 -13.89 -5.83 -0.61
C TYR A 174 -13.26 -6.91 0.28
N PRO A 175 -11.94 -7.10 0.20
CA PRO A 175 -11.28 -8.10 1.03
C PRO A 175 -11.27 -7.67 2.50
N VAL A 176 -11.43 -8.63 3.39
CA VAL A 176 -11.04 -8.52 4.80
C VAL A 176 -9.54 -8.70 4.94
N ALA A 177 -9.01 -8.78 6.17
CA ALA A 177 -7.59 -9.06 6.39
C ALA A 177 -7.16 -10.26 5.55
N THR A 178 -6.14 -10.06 4.70
CA THR A 178 -5.64 -11.09 3.78
C THR A 178 -4.16 -11.29 4.06
N ASP A 179 -3.74 -12.54 4.27
CA ASP A 179 -2.37 -12.88 4.68
C ASP A 179 -1.35 -12.62 3.58
N THR A 180 -0.83 -11.41 3.57
CA THR A 180 0.12 -10.90 2.58
C THR A 180 1.18 -10.03 3.25
N ASN A 181 2.16 -9.57 2.49
CA ASN A 181 3.13 -8.59 2.96
C ASN A 181 2.52 -7.21 3.30
N PHE A 182 1.24 -7.01 3.04
CA PHE A 182 0.49 -5.79 3.33
C PHE A 182 0.62 -5.38 4.81
N PHE A 183 0.59 -6.34 5.73
CA PHE A 183 0.73 -6.08 7.16
C PHE A 183 2.16 -5.68 7.56
N LYS A 184 3.18 -6.19 6.86
CA LYS A 184 4.57 -5.76 7.07
C LYS A 184 4.82 -4.34 6.57
N VAL A 185 4.10 -3.92 5.53
CA VAL A 185 4.14 -2.54 5.03
C VAL A 185 3.37 -1.60 5.96
N ALA A 186 2.31 -2.10 6.62
CA ALA A 186 1.49 -1.32 7.52
C ALA A 186 2.25 -0.80 8.74
N ASN A 187 3.14 -1.62 9.28
CA ASN A 187 4.10 -1.24 10.32
C ASN A 187 5.27 -2.24 10.36
N GLU A 188 6.45 -1.75 10.73
CA GLU A 188 7.64 -2.59 10.91
C GLU A 188 7.53 -3.53 12.12
N LEU A 189 6.82 -3.09 13.17
CA LEU A 189 6.54 -3.91 14.34
C LEU A 189 5.38 -4.85 14.07
N GLU A 190 5.54 -6.10 14.47
CA GLU A 190 4.49 -7.10 14.35
C GLU A 190 3.30 -6.77 15.26
N PHE A 191 2.10 -6.84 14.71
CA PHE A 191 0.83 -6.60 15.40
C PHE A 191 -0.22 -7.66 15.09
N GLU A 192 -1.26 -7.73 15.91
CA GLU A 192 -2.35 -8.69 15.75
C GLU A 192 -3.24 -8.29 14.57
N LYS A 193 -3.34 -9.17 13.57
CA LYS A 193 -4.21 -8.94 12.40
C LYS A 193 -5.69 -8.92 12.81
N PRO A 194 -6.52 -8.09 12.15
CA PRO A 194 -7.97 -8.16 12.32
C PRO A 194 -8.51 -9.54 11.90
N PHE A 195 -9.52 -10.02 12.60
CA PHE A 195 -10.23 -11.25 12.24
C PHE A 195 -11.48 -10.93 11.40
N PRO A 196 -11.82 -11.75 10.40
CA PRO A 196 -11.13 -12.96 9.92
C PRO A 196 -9.97 -12.68 8.96
N VAL A 197 -9.03 -13.62 8.85
CA VAL A 197 -7.89 -13.57 7.90
C VAL A 197 -8.10 -14.56 6.77
N GLN A 198 -7.93 -14.13 5.53
CA GLN A 198 -8.09 -14.95 4.32
C GLN A 198 -6.76 -15.22 3.61
N LYS A 199 -6.68 -16.34 2.85
CA LYS A 199 -5.57 -16.63 1.96
C LYS A 199 -5.68 -15.79 0.67
N PRO A 200 -4.61 -15.14 0.19
CA PRO A 200 -4.66 -14.26 -0.98
C PRO A 200 -5.11 -14.98 -2.26
N ALA A 201 -4.71 -16.23 -2.45
CA ALA A 201 -5.15 -17.03 -3.60
C ALA A 201 -6.67 -17.28 -3.63
N SER A 202 -7.32 -17.40 -2.46
CA SER A 202 -8.78 -17.54 -2.37
C SER A 202 -9.48 -16.25 -2.73
N VAL A 203 -8.96 -15.10 -2.25
CA VAL A 203 -9.48 -13.77 -2.56
C VAL A 203 -9.34 -13.49 -4.06
N ALA A 204 -8.18 -13.80 -4.64
CA ALA A 204 -7.90 -13.61 -6.06
C ALA A 204 -8.86 -14.41 -6.95
N ARG A 205 -9.11 -15.70 -6.63
CA ARG A 205 -10.08 -16.53 -7.39
C ARG A 205 -11.48 -15.92 -7.40
N LYS A 206 -11.95 -15.43 -6.24
CA LYS A 206 -13.26 -14.79 -6.15
C LYS A 206 -13.32 -13.49 -6.94
N MET A 207 -12.22 -12.72 -6.95
CA MET A 207 -12.15 -11.49 -7.73
C MET A 207 -12.20 -11.76 -9.24
N VAL A 208 -11.37 -12.70 -9.73
CA VAL A 208 -11.36 -13.05 -11.16
C VAL A 208 -12.74 -13.57 -11.58
N LYS A 209 -13.35 -14.45 -10.78
CA LYS A 209 -14.72 -14.93 -11.03
C LYS A 209 -15.73 -13.77 -11.06
N GLY A 210 -15.64 -12.82 -10.12
CA GLY A 210 -16.53 -11.66 -10.08
C GLY A 210 -16.40 -10.76 -11.32
N ILE A 211 -15.16 -10.60 -11.84
CA ILE A 211 -14.92 -9.87 -13.09
C ILE A 211 -15.59 -10.62 -14.27
N GLU A 212 -15.45 -11.93 -14.35
CA GLU A 212 -16.07 -12.77 -15.40
C GLU A 212 -17.58 -12.68 -15.40
N GLU A 213 -18.19 -12.67 -14.20
CA GLU A 213 -19.64 -12.65 -14.00
C GLU A 213 -20.24 -11.24 -14.10
N GLY A 214 -19.41 -10.19 -14.28
CA GLY A 214 -19.90 -8.80 -14.29
C GLY A 214 -20.36 -8.30 -12.93
N ALA A 215 -19.90 -8.95 -11.84
CA ALA A 215 -20.34 -8.61 -10.49
C ALA A 215 -19.92 -7.19 -10.10
N ALA A 216 -20.88 -6.37 -9.68
CA ALA A 216 -20.59 -5.02 -9.21
C ALA A 216 -19.75 -5.02 -7.93
N LYS A 217 -19.99 -5.99 -7.04
CA LYS A 217 -19.32 -6.15 -5.76
C LYS A 217 -18.86 -7.58 -5.57
N VAL A 218 -17.60 -7.75 -5.19
CA VAL A 218 -17.02 -9.03 -4.79
C VAL A 218 -16.63 -8.93 -3.31
N SER A 219 -17.36 -9.63 -2.45
CA SER A 219 -17.05 -9.78 -1.04
C SER A 219 -16.54 -11.21 -0.80
N PRO A 220 -15.21 -11.39 -0.59
CA PRO A 220 -14.67 -12.73 -0.49
C PRO A 220 -15.01 -13.46 0.81
N CYS A 221 -15.51 -12.75 1.82
CA CYS A 221 -15.77 -13.28 3.16
C CYS A 221 -17.26 -13.20 3.54
N GLY A 222 -18.01 -14.26 3.29
CA GLY A 222 -19.45 -14.31 3.67
C GLY A 222 -19.68 -14.16 5.18
N LEU A 223 -18.74 -14.62 6.02
CA LEU A 223 -18.82 -14.40 7.46
C LEU A 223 -18.80 -12.90 7.81
N PHE A 224 -17.95 -12.11 7.12
CA PHE A 224 -17.91 -10.66 7.32
C PHE A 224 -19.20 -9.99 6.85
N ASP A 225 -19.75 -10.43 5.70
CA ASP A 225 -21.02 -9.87 5.19
C ASP A 225 -22.17 -10.12 6.14
N PHE A 226 -22.27 -11.35 6.66
CA PHE A 226 -23.25 -11.69 7.68
C PHE A 226 -23.05 -10.85 8.96
N ALA A 227 -21.81 -10.79 9.45
CA ALA A 227 -21.46 -10.01 10.65
C ALA A 227 -21.80 -8.52 10.46
N LYS A 228 -21.54 -7.95 9.27
CA LYS A 228 -21.85 -6.55 8.96
C LYS A 228 -23.37 -6.27 9.03
N VAL A 229 -24.18 -7.16 8.47
CA VAL A 229 -25.65 -7.05 8.59
C VAL A 229 -26.06 -7.11 10.06
N LEU A 230 -25.56 -8.10 10.82
CA LEU A 230 -25.85 -8.23 12.24
C LEU A 230 -25.42 -6.98 13.04
N MET A 231 -24.24 -6.45 12.77
CA MET A 231 -23.73 -5.22 13.40
C MET A 231 -24.58 -3.97 13.05
N GLY A 232 -25.24 -3.96 11.90
CA GLY A 232 -26.17 -2.90 11.50
C GLY A 232 -27.48 -2.97 12.26
N VAL A 233 -28.00 -4.19 12.51
CA VAL A 233 -29.26 -4.42 13.21
C VAL A 233 -29.07 -4.44 14.75
N VAL A 234 -27.94 -4.93 15.23
CA VAL A 234 -27.62 -5.06 16.66
C VAL A 234 -26.34 -4.24 17.00
N PRO A 235 -26.48 -2.93 17.25
CA PRO A 235 -25.33 -2.04 17.49
C PRO A 235 -24.35 -2.49 18.58
N PRO A 236 -24.76 -3.16 19.70
CA PRO A 236 -23.83 -3.68 20.69
C PRO A 236 -22.78 -4.66 20.13
N VAL A 237 -23.11 -5.46 19.11
CA VAL A 237 -22.19 -6.39 18.45
C VAL A 237 -21.03 -5.63 17.80
N ARG A 238 -21.35 -4.55 17.08
CA ARG A 238 -20.33 -3.66 16.49
C ARG A 238 -19.45 -3.02 17.55
N THR A 239 -20.05 -2.53 18.61
CA THR A 239 -19.32 -1.92 19.73
C THR A 239 -18.38 -2.92 20.40
N ALA A 240 -18.82 -4.17 20.62
CA ALA A 240 -18.00 -5.23 21.18
C ALA A 240 -16.81 -5.58 20.26
N TYR A 241 -17.05 -5.69 18.94
CA TYR A 241 -16.00 -5.91 17.96
C TYR A 241 -14.97 -4.77 17.97
N TRP A 242 -15.40 -3.51 17.92
CA TRP A 242 -14.50 -2.37 17.98
C TRP A 242 -13.71 -2.28 19.29
N LYS A 243 -14.34 -2.59 20.44
CA LYS A 243 -13.62 -2.67 21.74
C LYS A 243 -12.50 -3.71 21.70
N ASN A 244 -12.73 -4.86 21.06
CA ASN A 244 -11.71 -5.87 20.91
C ASN A 244 -10.54 -5.39 20.03
N GLU A 245 -10.83 -4.76 18.89
CA GLU A 245 -9.81 -4.22 17.99
C GLU A 245 -9.05 -3.05 18.64
N THR A 246 -9.73 -2.20 19.44
CA THR A 246 -9.08 -1.15 20.23
C THR A 246 -8.10 -1.74 21.25
N LYS A 247 -8.42 -2.85 21.91
CA LYS A 247 -7.49 -3.53 22.83
C LYS A 247 -6.22 -4.01 22.11
N LYS A 248 -6.34 -4.48 20.85
CA LYS A 248 -5.16 -4.85 20.04
C LYS A 248 -4.29 -3.62 19.76
N LEU A 249 -4.91 -2.50 19.40
CA LEU A 249 -4.20 -1.25 19.19
C LEU A 249 -3.48 -0.78 20.46
N GLU A 250 -4.12 -0.85 21.62
CA GLU A 250 -3.48 -0.47 22.89
C GLU A 250 -2.27 -1.35 23.21
N ARG A 251 -2.37 -2.67 23.01
CA ARG A 251 -1.20 -3.57 23.15
C ARG A 251 -0.07 -3.21 22.18
N PHE A 252 -0.43 -2.85 20.95
CA PHE A 252 0.54 -2.41 19.95
C PHE A 252 1.22 -1.09 20.35
N LYS A 253 0.48 -0.10 20.87
CA LYS A 253 1.01 1.17 21.36
C LYS A 253 2.06 0.97 22.46
N ILE A 254 1.86 0.00 23.35
CA ILE A 254 2.84 -0.35 24.38
C ILE A 254 4.14 -0.82 23.73
N LYS A 255 4.08 -1.69 22.72
CA LYS A 255 5.27 -2.16 21.97
C LYS A 255 6.01 -0.99 21.29
N VAL A 256 5.26 -0.08 20.66
CA VAL A 256 5.84 1.11 19.99
C VAL A 256 6.56 1.99 21.00
N ARG A 257 5.96 2.26 22.17
CA ARG A 257 6.58 3.07 23.22
C ARG A 257 7.86 2.43 23.75
N ALA A 258 7.83 1.14 24.04
CA ALA A 258 9.03 0.41 24.52
C ALA A 258 10.17 0.46 23.48
N ARG A 259 9.89 0.27 22.20
CA ARG A 259 10.88 0.40 21.13
C ARG A 259 11.47 1.81 21.06
N ASN A 260 10.61 2.83 21.11
CA ASN A 260 11.05 4.23 21.05
C ASN A 260 11.93 4.61 22.24
N GLU A 261 11.62 4.11 23.44
CA GLU A 261 12.46 4.30 24.63
C GLU A 261 13.83 3.64 24.45
N HIS A 262 13.87 2.41 23.96
CA HIS A 262 15.13 1.71 23.67
C HIS A 262 15.98 2.48 22.66
N LEU A 263 15.41 2.91 21.54
CA LEU A 263 16.10 3.70 20.52
C LEU A 263 16.63 5.04 21.06
N ARG A 264 15.88 5.69 21.95
CA ARG A 264 16.33 6.93 22.61
C ARG A 264 17.53 6.66 23.52
N GLN A 265 17.54 5.55 24.25
CA GLN A 265 18.65 5.17 25.12
C GLN A 265 19.91 4.84 24.30
N GLU A 266 19.77 4.08 23.20
CA GLU A 266 20.88 3.79 22.28
C GLU A 266 21.44 5.07 21.66
N ALA A 267 20.59 5.96 21.17
CA ALA A 267 21.01 7.23 20.58
C ALA A 267 21.74 8.12 21.59
N LYS A 268 21.27 8.13 22.85
CA LYS A 268 21.95 8.87 23.93
C LYS A 268 23.32 8.28 24.23
N ALA A 269 23.44 6.97 24.37
CA ALA A 269 24.70 6.29 24.61
C ALA A 269 25.73 6.56 23.49
N ALA A 270 25.29 6.47 22.23
CA ALA A 270 26.12 6.79 21.08
C ALA A 270 26.57 8.27 21.05
N ALA A 271 25.69 9.18 21.40
CA ALA A 271 26.04 10.61 21.50
C ALA A 271 27.05 10.89 22.63
N ASP A 272 26.90 10.24 23.76
CA ASP A 272 27.85 10.38 24.89
C ASP A 272 29.22 9.80 24.54
N GLU A 273 29.29 8.63 23.87
CA GLU A 273 30.53 8.06 23.37
C GLU A 273 31.23 8.98 22.34
N LEU A 274 30.47 9.58 21.43
CA LEU A 274 31.02 10.53 20.45
C LEU A 274 31.63 11.75 21.15
N ARG A 275 30.94 12.31 22.14
CA ARG A 275 31.43 13.44 22.94
C ARG A 275 32.72 13.10 23.71
N GLU A 276 32.84 11.89 24.24
CA GLU A 276 34.07 11.44 24.91
C GLU A 276 35.23 11.33 23.93
N ARG A 277 35.02 10.77 22.73
CA ARG A 277 36.02 10.71 21.65
C ARG A 277 36.46 12.11 21.21
N GLU A 278 35.53 13.05 21.04
CA GLU A 278 35.86 14.44 20.71
C GLU A 278 36.69 15.12 21.81
N ARG A 279 36.32 14.92 23.09
CA ARG A 279 37.09 15.44 24.22
C ARG A 279 38.49 14.84 24.30
N ALA A 280 38.65 13.54 24.06
CA ALA A 280 39.95 12.87 24.03
C ALA A 280 40.82 13.41 22.90
N ALA A 281 40.30 13.53 21.69
CA ALA A 281 40.99 14.09 20.54
C ALA A 281 41.43 15.55 20.77
N ARG A 282 40.56 16.35 21.41
CA ARG A 282 40.91 17.74 21.76
C ARG A 282 42.04 17.81 22.79
N ARG A 283 42.01 16.97 23.82
CA ARG A 283 43.09 16.88 24.81
C ARG A 283 44.43 16.48 24.15
N GLU A 284 44.41 15.54 23.22
CA GLU A 284 45.60 15.13 22.48
C GLU A 284 46.16 16.27 21.61
N LEU A 285 45.27 17.02 20.92
CA LEU A 285 45.65 18.20 20.15
C LEU A 285 46.29 19.31 21.02
N ASP A 286 45.65 19.58 22.15
CA ASP A 286 46.14 20.58 23.11
C ASP A 286 47.50 20.18 23.68
N ALA A 287 47.71 18.91 24.00
CA ALA A 287 49.00 18.36 24.47
C ALA A 287 50.10 18.47 23.39
N ARG A 288 49.78 18.14 22.13
CA ARG A 288 50.70 18.33 21.00
C ARG A 288 51.07 19.79 20.76
N ALA A 289 50.07 20.69 20.84
CA ALA A 289 50.30 22.12 20.69
C ALA A 289 51.16 22.69 21.83
N ALA A 290 50.99 22.21 23.07
CA ALA A 290 51.84 22.60 24.20
C ALA A 290 53.28 22.16 24.00
N LYS A 291 53.51 20.92 23.53
CA LYS A 291 54.86 20.37 23.26
C LYS A 291 55.56 21.16 22.14
N VAL A 292 54.88 21.50 21.07
CA VAL A 292 55.42 22.33 19.99
C VAL A 292 55.80 23.74 20.49
N LYS A 293 54.95 24.35 21.34
CA LYS A 293 55.29 25.65 21.94
C LYS A 293 56.54 25.59 22.82
N GLU A 294 56.74 24.53 23.57
CA GLU A 294 57.90 24.30 24.41
C GLU A 294 59.18 24.13 23.56
N GLU A 295 59.12 23.31 22.51
CA GLU A 295 60.25 23.13 21.56
C GLU A 295 60.63 24.44 20.84
N ILE A 296 59.67 25.28 20.49
CA ILE A 296 59.91 26.59 19.87
C ILE A 296 60.58 27.54 20.90
N ARG A 297 60.10 27.55 22.14
CA ARG A 297 60.67 28.38 23.21
C ARG A 297 62.13 28.01 23.48
N ASP A 298 62.45 26.72 23.57
CA ASP A 298 63.77 26.24 23.86
C ASP A 298 64.76 26.61 22.72
N LYS A 299 64.33 26.48 21.45
CA LYS A 299 65.14 26.91 20.30
C LYS A 299 65.36 28.43 20.21
N LEU A 300 64.45 29.22 20.75
CA LEU A 300 64.59 30.69 20.81
C LEU A 300 65.53 31.16 21.94
N HIS A 301 65.81 30.30 22.95
CA HIS A 301 66.79 30.57 24.00
C HIS A 301 68.19 30.15 23.64
N GLU A 302 68.38 29.39 22.58
CA GLU A 302 69.73 28.96 22.06
C GLU A 302 70.28 29.93 21.01
N ILE A 303 69.50 30.99 20.62
CA ILE A 303 69.97 32.08 19.74
C ILE A 303 70.22 33.33 20.54
#